data_ef28b25b614b37d6ab19f841ec164418
#
_entry.id   ef28b25b614b37d6ab19f841ec164418
#
_cell.length_a   1.000
_cell.length_b   1.000
_cell.length_c   1.000
_cell.angle_alpha   90.00
_cell.angle_beta   90.00
_cell.angle_gamma   90.00
#
_symmetry.space_group_name_H-M   'P 1'
#
loop_
_entity.id
_entity.type
_entity.pdbx_description
1 polymer ?
#
loop_
_entity_poly.entity_id
_entity_poly.type
_entity_poly.pdbx_seq_one_letter_code
_entity_poly.pdbx_strand_id
1 'polypeptide(L)'
;MRKGYVSPSLMCVDLMNVQSDIEKLEKVGVDYFHVDMMDNHFVPNITLSTDFIKALKKIKTPLDIHMMIEHPEQTIPELTCCDENDIICIHYESTLHPQKVLASIRAMGVKAGIAINPATPVCVLEDILPDVDMVLCMTVNPGFAG
;
A
#
# COMPACT_ATOMS: atom_id res chain seq x y z
N MET A 1 21.76 -1.00 15.37
CA MET A 1 21.27 -1.57 14.10
C MET A 1 19.81 -1.15 13.93
N ARG A 2 19.40 -0.61 12.78
CA ARG A 2 17.97 -0.43 12.50
C ARG A 2 17.32 -1.80 12.48
N LYS A 3 16.22 -1.96 13.22
CA LYS A 3 15.39 -3.16 13.17
C LYS A 3 14.73 -3.23 11.80
N GLY A 4 14.79 -4.36 11.12
CA GLY A 4 13.97 -4.59 9.92
C GLY A 4 12.50 -4.71 10.30
N TYR A 5 11.60 -4.31 9.39
CA TYR A 5 10.15 -4.48 9.53
C TYR A 5 9.68 -5.62 8.64
N VAL A 6 8.61 -6.30 9.08
CA VAL A 6 7.99 -7.39 8.32
C VAL A 6 6.54 -7.00 8.00
N SER A 7 6.22 -6.95 6.70
CA SER A 7 4.90 -6.60 6.16
C SER A 7 4.43 -7.72 5.20
N PRO A 8 3.82 -8.80 5.71
CA PRO A 8 3.35 -9.88 4.85
C PRO A 8 2.14 -9.43 4.02
N SER A 9 2.12 -9.81 2.74
CA SER A 9 0.99 -9.53 1.85
C SER A 9 -0.20 -10.42 2.19
N LEU A 10 -1.38 -9.82 2.27
CA LEU A 10 -2.65 -10.52 2.42
C LEU A 10 -3.22 -11.03 1.07
N MET A 11 -2.53 -10.83 -0.03
CA MET A 11 -2.98 -11.28 -1.35
C MET A 11 -3.09 -12.81 -1.47
N CYS A 12 -2.27 -13.54 -0.70
CA CYS A 12 -2.19 -15.01 -0.74
C CYS A 12 -2.91 -15.70 0.43
N VAL A 13 -3.63 -14.97 1.27
CA VAL A 13 -4.40 -15.59 2.37
C VAL A 13 -5.64 -16.30 1.84
N ASP A 14 -6.12 -17.29 2.58
CA ASP A 14 -7.42 -17.88 2.33
C ASP A 14 -8.53 -16.89 2.70
N LEU A 15 -9.17 -16.29 1.69
CA LEU A 15 -10.23 -15.28 1.89
C LEU A 15 -11.44 -15.81 2.66
N MET A 16 -11.65 -17.14 2.72
CA MET A 16 -12.70 -17.75 3.54
C MET A 16 -12.29 -17.87 5.02
N ASN A 17 -11.01 -17.75 5.33
CA ASN A 17 -10.44 -17.89 6.67
C ASN A 17 -9.48 -16.74 7.04
N VAL A 18 -9.62 -15.60 6.41
CA VAL A 18 -8.70 -14.45 6.52
C VAL A 18 -8.44 -14.02 7.96
N GLN A 19 -9.46 -14.01 8.80
CA GLN A 19 -9.31 -13.64 10.22
C GLN A 19 -8.34 -14.58 10.95
N SER A 20 -8.48 -15.92 10.73
CA SER A 20 -7.59 -16.90 11.34
C SER A 20 -6.12 -16.72 10.92
N ASP A 21 -5.88 -16.37 9.66
CA ASP A 21 -4.53 -16.15 9.16
C ASP A 21 -3.94 -14.84 9.71
N ILE A 22 -4.72 -13.78 9.79
CA ILE A 22 -4.34 -12.53 10.45
C ILE A 22 -3.96 -12.78 11.92
N GLU A 23 -4.77 -13.48 12.69
CA GLU A 23 -4.48 -13.80 14.09
C GLU A 23 -3.19 -14.60 14.28
N LYS A 24 -2.86 -15.50 13.34
CA LYS A 24 -1.59 -16.25 13.35
C LYS A 24 -0.40 -15.31 13.09
N LEU A 25 -0.52 -14.41 12.13
CA LEU A 25 0.50 -13.45 11.77
C LEU A 25 0.74 -12.42 12.91
N GLU A 26 -0.32 -11.94 13.56
CA GLU A 26 -0.20 -11.06 14.72
C GLU A 26 0.54 -11.74 15.89
N LYS A 27 0.29 -13.06 16.12
CA LYS A 27 0.98 -13.82 17.17
C LYS A 27 2.48 -13.95 16.95
N VAL A 28 2.95 -13.98 15.70
CA VAL A 28 4.40 -14.01 15.41
C VAL A 28 5.02 -12.62 15.37
N GLY A 29 4.23 -11.54 15.48
CA GLY A 29 4.69 -10.18 15.67
C GLY A 29 5.13 -9.50 14.37
N VAL A 30 4.28 -9.51 13.36
CA VAL A 30 4.46 -8.69 12.15
C VAL A 30 4.29 -7.21 12.46
N ASP A 31 4.95 -6.34 11.69
CA ASP A 31 4.94 -4.89 11.94
C ASP A 31 3.82 -4.20 11.16
N TYR A 32 3.47 -4.70 9.97
CA TYR A 32 2.39 -4.23 9.11
C TYR A 32 1.67 -5.41 8.46
N PHE A 33 0.48 -5.18 7.90
CA PHE A 33 -0.09 -6.03 6.86
C PHE A 33 -0.05 -5.31 5.52
N HIS A 34 0.56 -5.94 4.53
CA HIS A 34 0.60 -5.43 3.16
C HIS A 34 -0.69 -5.80 2.44
N VAL A 35 -1.39 -4.78 1.93
CA VAL A 35 -2.70 -4.93 1.30
C VAL A 35 -2.63 -4.45 -0.13
N ASP A 36 -2.62 -5.39 -1.07
CA ASP A 36 -2.53 -5.13 -2.50
C ASP A 36 -3.90 -4.79 -3.08
N MET A 37 -4.14 -3.54 -3.45
CA MET A 37 -5.35 -3.08 -4.15
C MET A 37 -5.09 -2.96 -5.65
N MET A 38 -5.96 -3.55 -6.47
CA MET A 38 -5.83 -3.58 -7.93
C MET A 38 -7.18 -3.29 -8.61
N ASP A 39 -7.15 -2.57 -9.75
CA ASP A 39 -8.33 -2.03 -10.42
C ASP A 39 -8.61 -2.61 -11.82
N ASN A 40 -7.78 -3.54 -12.31
CA ASN A 40 -7.81 -4.05 -13.68
C ASN A 40 -7.58 -2.98 -14.77
N HIS A 41 -6.93 -1.86 -14.40
CA HIS A 41 -6.48 -0.82 -15.33
C HIS A 41 -4.97 -0.65 -15.25
N PHE A 42 -4.44 -0.29 -14.10
CA PHE A 42 -3.00 -0.19 -13.87
C PHE A 42 -2.31 -1.56 -13.99
N VAL A 43 -2.97 -2.63 -13.52
CA VAL A 43 -2.51 -4.02 -13.62
C VAL A 43 -3.66 -4.92 -14.10
N PRO A 44 -3.39 -6.03 -14.83
CA PRO A 44 -4.44 -6.90 -15.37
C PRO A 44 -5.01 -7.87 -14.31
N ASN A 45 -5.40 -7.34 -13.17
CA ASN A 45 -5.98 -8.09 -12.05
C ASN A 45 -6.88 -7.19 -11.20
N ILE A 46 -7.80 -7.80 -10.45
CA ILE A 46 -8.65 -7.12 -9.47
C ILE A 46 -8.45 -7.80 -8.12
N THR A 47 -8.20 -7.00 -7.09
CA THR A 47 -8.06 -7.51 -5.72
C THR A 47 -8.81 -6.62 -4.73
N LEU A 48 -8.49 -6.74 -3.48
CA LEU A 48 -9.07 -6.19 -2.28
C LEU A 48 -9.60 -4.74 -2.42
N SER A 49 -10.80 -4.51 -1.93
CA SER A 49 -11.50 -3.22 -2.04
C SER A 49 -11.29 -2.31 -0.81
N THR A 50 -11.76 -1.06 -0.91
CA THR A 50 -11.81 -0.13 0.22
C THR A 50 -12.63 -0.66 1.40
N ASP A 51 -13.67 -1.47 1.16
CA ASP A 51 -14.46 -2.11 2.22
C ASP A 51 -13.67 -3.20 2.95
N PHE A 52 -12.76 -3.89 2.27
CA PHE A 52 -11.84 -4.81 2.92
C PHE A 52 -10.87 -4.07 3.84
N ILE A 53 -10.32 -2.92 3.40
CA ILE A 53 -9.51 -2.04 4.24
C ILE A 53 -10.28 -1.62 5.50
N LYS A 54 -11.53 -1.15 5.36
CA LYS A 54 -12.38 -0.78 6.50
C LYS A 54 -12.60 -1.96 7.47
N ALA A 55 -12.75 -3.17 6.94
CA ALA A 55 -12.89 -4.38 7.77
C ALA A 55 -11.59 -4.68 8.54
N LEU A 56 -10.42 -4.53 7.91
CA LEU A 56 -9.11 -4.72 8.51
C LEU A 56 -8.80 -3.71 9.64
N LYS A 57 -9.38 -2.51 9.61
CA LYS A 57 -9.17 -1.50 10.69
C LYS A 57 -9.74 -1.92 12.04
N LYS A 58 -10.36 -3.08 12.16
CA LYS A 58 -10.72 -3.71 13.44
C LYS A 58 -9.54 -4.42 14.12
N ILE A 59 -8.46 -4.71 13.40
CA ILE A 59 -7.22 -5.29 13.91
C ILE A 59 -6.30 -4.21 14.45
N LYS A 60 -5.28 -4.59 15.23
CA LYS A 60 -4.34 -3.64 15.86
C LYS A 60 -3.13 -3.34 14.99
N THR A 61 -2.72 -4.29 14.18
CA THR A 61 -1.55 -4.15 13.30
C THR A 61 -1.85 -3.13 12.21
N PRO A 62 -0.99 -2.12 12.01
CA PRO A 62 -1.19 -1.10 10.97
C PRO A 62 -1.11 -1.70 9.57
N LEU A 63 -1.66 -0.99 8.61
CA LEU A 63 -1.75 -1.40 7.21
C LEU A 63 -0.71 -0.68 6.36
N ASP A 64 -0.12 -1.42 5.43
CA ASP A 64 0.71 -0.93 4.34
C ASP A 64 -0.10 -1.18 3.05
N ILE A 65 -0.84 -0.16 2.60
CA ILE A 65 -1.80 -0.25 1.51
C ILE A 65 -1.11 0.09 0.20
N HIS A 66 -0.88 -0.92 -0.62
CA HIS A 66 -0.24 -0.81 -1.91
C HIS A 66 -1.28 -0.66 -3.03
N MET A 67 -1.40 0.54 -3.58
CA MET A 67 -2.38 0.89 -4.59
C MET A 67 -1.82 0.69 -6.00
N MET A 68 -2.06 -0.45 -6.60
CA MET A 68 -1.85 -0.72 -8.03
C MET A 68 -3.10 -0.31 -8.80
N ILE A 69 -3.41 0.99 -8.75
CA ILE A 69 -4.64 1.62 -9.24
C ILE A 69 -4.26 2.80 -10.13
N GLU A 70 -4.86 2.88 -11.31
CA GLU A 70 -4.74 4.05 -12.17
C GLU A 70 -5.53 5.22 -11.57
N HIS A 71 -4.97 6.41 -11.58
CA HIS A 71 -5.58 7.60 -10.97
C HIS A 71 -5.95 7.42 -9.48
N PRO A 72 -4.98 7.04 -8.60
CA PRO A 72 -5.26 6.72 -7.19
C PRO A 72 -5.90 7.88 -6.42
N GLU A 73 -5.74 9.13 -6.89
CA GLU A 73 -6.38 10.32 -6.33
C GLU A 73 -7.91 10.26 -6.31
N GLN A 74 -8.52 9.38 -7.11
CA GLN A 74 -9.97 9.16 -7.11
C GLN A 74 -10.42 8.21 -5.98
N THR A 75 -9.56 7.25 -5.59
CA THR A 75 -9.87 6.23 -4.58
C THR A 75 -9.43 6.65 -3.17
N ILE A 76 -8.32 7.38 -3.05
CA ILE A 76 -7.76 7.82 -1.77
C ILE A 76 -8.81 8.48 -0.84
N PRO A 77 -9.72 9.35 -1.31
CA PRO A 77 -10.75 9.95 -0.44
C PRO A 77 -11.69 8.95 0.25
N GLU A 78 -11.77 7.71 -0.23
CA GLU A 78 -12.57 6.66 0.39
C GLU A 78 -11.87 5.97 1.58
N LEU A 79 -10.54 6.17 1.73
CA LEU A 79 -9.70 5.56 2.76
C LEU A 79 -9.67 6.38 4.07
N THR A 80 -10.77 7.04 4.42
CA THR A 80 -10.90 7.86 5.64
C THR A 80 -10.78 7.09 6.94
N CYS A 81 -10.77 5.75 6.89
CA CYS A 81 -10.56 4.90 8.05
C CYS A 81 -9.08 4.72 8.41
N CYS A 82 -8.15 5.12 7.54
CA CYS A 82 -6.71 5.03 7.78
C CYS A 82 -6.25 6.16 8.73
N ASP A 83 -5.16 5.91 9.46
CA ASP A 83 -4.62 6.82 10.48
C ASP A 83 -3.09 6.97 10.36
N GLU A 84 -2.47 7.69 11.29
CA GLU A 84 -1.03 8.00 11.30
C GLU A 84 -0.11 6.78 11.40
N ASN A 85 -0.64 5.60 11.71
CA ASN A 85 0.14 4.37 11.77
C ASN A 85 0.19 3.66 10.42
N ASP A 86 -0.83 3.87 9.57
CA ASP A 86 -0.94 3.25 8.26
C ASP A 86 -0.06 3.95 7.21
N ILE A 87 0.19 3.24 6.11
CA ILE A 87 0.87 3.74 4.93
C ILE A 87 -0.07 3.59 3.73
N ILE A 88 -0.25 4.63 2.94
CA ILE A 88 -0.86 4.55 1.61
C ILE A 88 0.24 4.75 0.58
N CYS A 89 0.53 3.69 -0.18
CA CYS A 89 1.59 3.63 -1.18
C CYS A 89 0.98 3.63 -2.59
N ILE A 90 1.26 4.66 -3.37
CA ILE A 90 0.86 4.76 -4.78
C ILE A 90 2.03 4.44 -5.70
N HIS A 91 1.77 4.05 -6.94
CA HIS A 91 2.81 3.95 -7.95
C HIS A 91 3.15 5.32 -8.55
N TYR A 92 4.44 5.58 -8.75
CA TYR A 92 4.91 6.77 -9.48
C TYR A 92 4.27 6.86 -10.87
N GLU A 93 4.09 5.72 -11.52
CA GLU A 93 3.58 5.59 -12.88
C GLU A 93 2.04 5.67 -12.98
N SER A 94 1.32 5.65 -11.85
CA SER A 94 -0.14 5.57 -11.82
C SER A 94 -0.84 6.93 -11.90
N THR A 95 -0.11 8.03 -11.80
CA THR A 95 -0.64 9.40 -11.84
C THR A 95 0.31 10.36 -12.54
N LEU A 96 -0.24 11.42 -13.14
CA LEU A 96 0.55 12.50 -13.74
C LEU A 96 1.16 13.45 -12.69
N HIS A 97 0.66 13.44 -11.47
CA HIS A 97 1.02 14.40 -10.42
C HIS A 97 1.33 13.69 -9.08
N PRO A 98 2.37 12.82 -9.02
CA PRO A 98 2.65 12.01 -7.83
C PRO A 98 2.87 12.87 -6.58
N GLN A 99 3.59 13.99 -6.67
CA GLN A 99 3.81 14.89 -5.53
C GLN A 99 2.48 15.42 -4.95
N LYS A 100 1.54 15.83 -5.79
CA LYS A 100 0.22 16.30 -5.36
C LYS A 100 -0.58 15.21 -4.64
N VAL A 101 -0.51 13.98 -5.13
CA VAL A 101 -1.20 12.84 -4.52
C VAL A 101 -0.57 12.49 -3.17
N LEU A 102 0.77 12.44 -3.07
CA LEU A 102 1.48 12.25 -1.79
C LEU A 102 1.10 13.31 -0.76
N ALA A 103 1.06 14.58 -1.17
CA ALA A 103 0.64 15.67 -0.30
C ALA A 103 -0.81 15.50 0.20
N SER A 104 -1.73 14.97 -0.63
CA SER A 104 -3.11 14.70 -0.23
C SER A 104 -3.20 13.56 0.79
N ILE A 105 -2.40 12.50 0.65
CA ILE A 105 -2.31 11.41 1.63
C ILE A 105 -1.83 11.96 2.99
N ARG A 106 -0.77 12.75 2.99
CA ARG A 106 -0.22 13.36 4.21
C ARG A 106 -1.22 14.32 4.87
N ALA A 107 -2.01 15.04 4.07
CA ALA A 107 -3.06 15.92 4.60
C ALA A 107 -4.18 15.15 5.32
N MET A 108 -4.36 13.85 5.05
CA MET A 108 -5.25 12.96 5.81
C MET A 108 -4.64 12.49 7.13
N GLY A 109 -3.38 12.81 7.42
CA GLY A 109 -2.66 12.33 8.60
C GLY A 109 -2.09 10.92 8.44
N VAL A 110 -2.05 10.37 7.23
CA VAL A 110 -1.55 9.03 6.90
C VAL A 110 -0.13 9.15 6.32
N LYS A 111 0.73 8.14 6.53
CA LYS A 111 2.06 8.08 5.90
C LYS A 111 1.94 7.88 4.41
N ALA A 112 2.71 8.63 3.64
CA ALA A 112 2.73 8.57 2.18
C ALA A 112 3.87 7.66 1.68
N GLY A 113 3.50 6.63 0.91
CA GLY A 113 4.42 5.74 0.22
C GLY A 113 4.43 5.98 -1.28
N ILE A 114 5.55 5.70 -1.92
CA ILE A 114 5.71 5.70 -3.37
C ILE A 114 6.35 4.39 -3.84
N ALA A 115 5.72 3.74 -4.81
CA ALA A 115 6.24 2.55 -5.47
C ALA A 115 6.80 2.91 -6.84
N ILE A 116 7.86 2.22 -7.26
CA ILE A 116 8.41 2.27 -8.62
C ILE A 116 8.50 0.88 -9.23
N ASN A 117 8.12 0.76 -10.50
CA ASN A 117 8.23 -0.48 -11.27
C ASN A 117 9.71 -0.84 -11.53
N PRO A 118 10.03 -2.12 -11.87
CA PRO A 118 11.41 -2.56 -12.07
C PRO A 118 12.19 -1.77 -13.13
N ALA A 119 11.51 -1.23 -14.14
CA ALA A 119 12.13 -0.45 -15.20
C ALA A 119 12.17 1.06 -14.93
N THR A 120 11.56 1.54 -13.85
CA THR A 120 11.55 2.96 -13.50
C THR A 120 12.82 3.31 -12.72
N PRO A 121 13.63 4.25 -13.21
CA PRO A 121 14.88 4.60 -12.56
C PRO A 121 14.63 5.35 -11.25
N VAL A 122 15.46 5.09 -10.23
CA VAL A 122 15.32 5.70 -8.88
C VAL A 122 15.39 7.22 -8.91
N CYS A 123 16.09 7.82 -9.88
CA CYS A 123 16.25 9.28 -9.98
C CYS A 123 14.92 10.03 -10.16
N VAL A 124 13.83 9.38 -10.61
CA VAL A 124 12.51 10.03 -10.70
C VAL A 124 11.96 10.42 -9.33
N LEU A 125 12.51 9.88 -8.25
CA LEU A 125 12.07 10.16 -6.89
C LEU A 125 12.80 11.35 -6.25
N GLU A 126 13.90 11.82 -6.81
CA GLU A 126 14.79 12.81 -6.16
C GLU A 126 14.04 14.05 -5.68
N ASP A 127 13.18 14.61 -6.51
CA ASP A 127 12.43 15.84 -6.19
C ASP A 127 11.23 15.61 -5.27
N ILE A 128 10.74 14.37 -5.13
CA ILE A 128 9.55 14.08 -4.32
C ILE A 128 9.88 13.37 -3.00
N LEU A 129 11.13 12.93 -2.79
CA LEU A 129 11.55 12.27 -1.54
C LEU A 129 11.19 13.03 -0.25
N PRO A 130 11.23 14.38 -0.20
CA PRO A 130 10.81 15.11 1.00
C PRO A 130 9.34 14.88 1.42
N ASP A 131 8.50 14.45 0.47
CA ASP A 131 7.07 14.17 0.70
C ASP A 131 6.79 12.68 0.95
N VAL A 132 7.82 11.83 1.00
CA VAL A 132 7.71 10.36 1.05
C VAL A 132 8.18 9.82 2.40
N ASP A 133 7.34 9.01 3.03
CA ASP A 133 7.67 8.28 4.27
C ASP A 133 8.20 6.86 3.99
N MET A 134 7.83 6.26 2.84
CA MET A 134 8.26 4.93 2.43
C MET A 134 8.43 4.84 0.92
N VAL A 135 9.50 4.19 0.45
CA VAL A 135 9.70 3.81 -0.96
C VAL A 135 9.57 2.30 -1.11
N LEU A 136 8.69 1.86 -2.00
CA LEU A 136 8.52 0.46 -2.39
C LEU A 136 9.21 0.20 -3.72
N CYS A 137 10.33 -0.51 -3.70
CA CYS A 137 11.03 -0.92 -4.91
C CYS A 137 10.46 -2.25 -5.39
N MET A 138 9.68 -2.22 -6.48
CA MET A 138 9.15 -3.43 -7.08
C MET A 138 10.27 -4.29 -7.67
N THR A 139 10.34 -5.54 -7.26
CA THR A 139 11.33 -6.53 -7.78
C THR A 139 10.76 -7.37 -8.93
N VAL A 140 9.43 -7.32 -9.09
CA VAL A 140 8.68 -7.92 -10.19
C VAL A 140 7.69 -6.90 -10.76
N ASN A 141 7.18 -7.11 -11.96
CA ASN A 141 6.08 -6.27 -12.45
C ASN A 141 4.84 -6.48 -11.57
N PRO A 142 4.13 -5.40 -11.21
CA PRO A 142 2.96 -5.47 -10.32
C PRO A 142 1.80 -6.25 -10.94
N GLY A 143 0.89 -6.75 -10.10
CA GLY A 143 -0.38 -7.36 -10.51
C GLY A 143 -0.54 -8.84 -10.15
N PHE A 144 0.51 -9.53 -9.77
CA PHE A 144 0.48 -10.94 -9.40
C PHE A 144 1.34 -11.22 -8.16
N ALA A 145 0.99 -12.30 -7.43
CA ALA A 145 1.80 -12.80 -6.34
C ALA A 145 3.04 -13.55 -6.87
N GLY A 146 4.19 -13.43 -6.21
CA GLY A 146 5.40 -14.20 -6.53
C GLY A 146 6.67 -13.42 -6.66
#